data_d3c414bad8cb7e7e10039efe70a2bd10
#
_entry.id   d3c414bad8cb7e7e10039efe70a2bd10
#
_cell.length_a   1.000
_cell.length_b   1.000
_cell.length_c   1.000
_cell.angle_alpha   90.00
_cell.angle_beta   90.00
_cell.angle_gamma   90.00
#
_symmetry.space_group_name_H-M   'P 1'
#
loop_
_entity.id
_entity.type
_entity.pdbx_description
1 polymer ?
#
loop_
_entity_poly.entity_id
_entity_poly.type
_entity_poly.pdbx_seq_one_letter_code
_entity_poly.pdbx_strand_id
1 'polypeptide(L)'
;AAAYRAQNKNVDPYVLFAWQRMCELLTKNIEIADEVDTEKLREMIPDIKQVMFMRANQIQKKLTAIFSECGIAFRIVPNFTGAPVQGFIKKTEDGALILCMTLRQKFADIFWFTLFHEIAHVLNGDTKHEFIDFDSVSGEVESKADSMAGEFLIDSKEYKRFVAAEGYKRSSEIERFASTQNVKDYIVQGRLMKEKIIPWKARPRYEWA
;
A
#
# COMPACT_ATOMS: atom_id res chain seq x y z
N ALA A 1 -17.71 6.98 -3.62
CA ALA A 1 -16.70 7.63 -2.77
C ALA A 1 -15.32 7.12 -3.07
N ALA A 2 -14.33 7.94 -2.89
CA ALA A 2 -12.94 7.63 -3.15
C ALA A 2 -12.11 8.00 -1.93
N ALA A 3 -11.32 7.03 -1.44
CA ALA A 3 -10.31 7.28 -0.42
C ALA A 3 -8.94 7.34 -1.09
N TYR A 4 -8.11 8.29 -0.74
CA TYR A 4 -6.74 8.38 -1.24
C TYR A 4 -5.80 9.03 -0.23
N ARG A 5 -4.58 8.55 -0.22
CA ARG A 5 -3.50 9.12 0.58
C ARG A 5 -2.80 10.22 -0.21
N ALA A 6 -3.18 11.49 0.03
CA ALA A 6 -2.54 12.66 -0.55
C ALA A 6 -1.55 13.27 0.45
N GLN A 7 -0.32 13.55 0.03
CA GLN A 7 0.73 14.07 0.90
C GLN A 7 0.92 15.60 0.86
N ASN A 8 0.13 16.35 0.09
CA ASN A 8 0.34 17.79 -0.08
C ASN A 8 -0.95 18.60 -0.19
N LYS A 9 -0.93 19.81 0.36
CA LYS A 9 -2.01 20.80 0.29
C LYS A 9 -2.23 21.41 -1.12
N ASN A 10 -1.38 21.11 -2.09
CA ASN A 10 -1.46 21.63 -3.46
C ASN A 10 -2.06 20.57 -4.40
N VAL A 11 -3.32 20.25 -4.20
CA VAL A 11 -4.08 19.37 -5.08
C VAL A 11 -4.91 20.22 -6.03
N ASP A 12 -4.75 19.99 -7.34
CA ASP A 12 -5.65 20.55 -8.33
C ASP A 12 -6.86 19.62 -8.47
N PRO A 13 -8.08 20.07 -8.12
CA PRO A 13 -9.28 19.22 -8.13
C PRO A 13 -9.63 18.71 -9.52
N TYR A 14 -9.35 19.47 -10.58
CA TYR A 14 -9.61 19.03 -11.96
C TYR A 14 -8.63 17.94 -12.39
N VAL A 15 -7.35 18.12 -12.04
CA VAL A 15 -6.32 17.10 -12.31
C VAL A 15 -6.61 15.84 -11.52
N LEU A 16 -7.02 15.96 -10.26
CA LEU A 16 -7.39 14.83 -9.43
C LEU A 16 -8.60 14.08 -10.01
N PHE A 17 -9.64 14.79 -10.45
CA PHE A 17 -10.80 14.18 -11.10
C PHE A 17 -10.41 13.44 -12.38
N ALA A 18 -9.59 14.06 -13.24
CA ALA A 18 -9.11 13.43 -14.47
C ALA A 18 -8.29 12.16 -14.17
N TRP A 19 -7.45 12.21 -13.12
CA TRP A 19 -6.66 11.08 -12.67
C TRP A 19 -7.55 9.94 -12.14
N GLN A 20 -8.57 10.25 -11.34
CA GLN A 20 -9.54 9.26 -10.88
C GLN A 20 -10.26 8.58 -12.04
N ARG A 21 -10.69 9.38 -13.04
CA ARG A 21 -11.37 8.83 -14.23
C ARG A 21 -10.44 7.93 -15.04
N MET A 22 -9.16 8.26 -15.12
CA MET A 22 -8.15 7.38 -15.73
C MET A 22 -8.06 6.05 -14.96
N CYS A 23 -8.05 6.08 -13.63
CA CYS A 23 -8.02 4.85 -12.82
C CYS A 23 -9.22 3.95 -13.13
N GLU A 24 -10.43 4.51 -13.19
CA GLU A 24 -11.65 3.77 -13.57
C GLU A 24 -11.53 3.14 -14.96
N LEU A 25 -11.07 3.90 -15.95
CA LEU A 25 -10.92 3.40 -17.31
C LEU A 25 -9.87 2.30 -17.45
N LEU A 26 -8.75 2.41 -16.70
CA LEU A 26 -7.67 1.41 -16.74
C LEU A 26 -8.02 0.12 -16.00
N THR A 27 -9.00 0.15 -15.10
CA THR A 27 -9.45 -1.02 -14.33
C THR A 27 -10.73 -1.65 -14.88
N LYS A 28 -11.48 -0.95 -15.73
CA LYS A 28 -12.80 -1.34 -16.23
C LYS A 28 -12.86 -2.76 -16.84
N ASN A 29 -11.79 -3.19 -17.53
CA ASN A 29 -11.75 -4.47 -18.24
C ASN A 29 -11.00 -5.56 -17.44
N ILE A 30 -10.70 -5.33 -16.16
CA ILE A 30 -10.13 -6.36 -15.30
C ILE A 30 -11.28 -7.25 -14.82
N GLU A 31 -11.25 -8.51 -15.20
CA GLU A 31 -12.19 -9.51 -14.69
C GLU A 31 -11.91 -9.75 -13.21
N ILE A 32 -12.92 -9.61 -12.37
CA ILE A 32 -12.86 -9.80 -10.92
C ILE A 32 -14.00 -10.73 -10.47
N ALA A 33 -13.88 -11.30 -9.27
CA ALA A 33 -15.00 -11.98 -8.63
C ALA A 33 -16.16 -11.00 -8.36
N ASP A 34 -17.39 -11.50 -8.33
CA ASP A 34 -18.61 -10.68 -8.27
C ASP A 34 -18.71 -9.79 -7.04
N GLU A 35 -18.13 -10.23 -5.92
CA GLU A 35 -18.15 -9.51 -4.65
C GLU A 35 -16.77 -9.44 -4.01
N VAL A 36 -16.54 -8.41 -3.20
CA VAL A 36 -15.31 -8.25 -2.42
C VAL A 36 -15.30 -9.26 -1.28
N ASP A 37 -14.37 -10.21 -1.34
CA ASP A 37 -14.14 -11.21 -0.31
C ASP A 37 -12.99 -10.78 0.63
N THR A 38 -13.37 -10.20 1.77
CA THR A 38 -12.41 -9.70 2.78
C THR A 38 -11.70 -10.83 3.53
N GLU A 39 -12.35 -11.99 3.71
CA GLU A 39 -11.73 -13.15 4.36
C GLU A 39 -10.66 -13.74 3.43
N LYS A 40 -10.99 -13.94 2.16
CA LYS A 40 -10.00 -14.37 1.16
C LYS A 40 -8.85 -13.37 1.04
N LEU A 41 -9.14 -12.06 1.04
CA LEU A 41 -8.09 -11.03 1.02
C LEU A 41 -7.16 -11.16 2.22
N ARG A 42 -7.70 -11.44 3.41
CA ARG A 42 -6.90 -11.66 4.62
C ARG A 42 -6.01 -12.90 4.51
N GLU A 43 -6.54 -13.99 3.96
CA GLU A 43 -5.78 -15.22 3.72
C GLU A 43 -4.66 -15.03 2.70
N MET A 44 -4.84 -14.12 1.73
CA MET A 44 -3.84 -13.80 0.69
C MET A 44 -2.71 -12.87 1.15
N ILE A 45 -2.74 -12.35 2.38
CA ILE A 45 -1.67 -11.47 2.90
C ILE A 45 -0.27 -12.10 2.75
N PRO A 46 -0.03 -13.38 3.12
CA PRO A 46 1.28 -14.00 2.92
C PRO A 46 1.69 -14.05 1.44
N ASP A 47 0.77 -14.35 0.54
CA ASP A 47 1.04 -14.40 -0.90
C ASP A 47 1.37 -13.02 -1.47
N ILE A 48 0.65 -11.98 -1.03
CA ILE A 48 0.95 -10.59 -1.39
C ILE A 48 2.36 -10.21 -0.91
N LYS A 49 2.79 -10.63 0.29
CA LYS A 49 4.16 -10.43 0.77
C LYS A 49 5.19 -11.12 -0.13
N GLN A 50 4.90 -12.33 -0.60
CA GLN A 50 5.80 -13.05 -1.52
C GLN A 50 6.05 -12.31 -2.83
N VAL A 51 5.09 -11.50 -3.29
CA VAL A 51 5.26 -10.70 -4.51
C VAL A 51 6.43 -9.71 -4.41
N MET A 52 6.81 -9.27 -3.20
CA MET A 52 7.99 -8.41 -2.99
C MET A 52 9.29 -9.03 -3.50
N PHE A 53 9.36 -10.37 -3.59
CA PHE A 53 10.55 -11.11 -3.98
C PHE A 53 10.60 -11.40 -5.48
N MET A 54 9.56 -11.02 -6.22
CA MET A 54 9.48 -11.20 -7.68
C MET A 54 10.25 -10.10 -8.43
N ARG A 55 10.47 -10.33 -9.71
CA ARG A 55 11.00 -9.30 -10.62
C ARG A 55 9.99 -8.18 -10.82
N ALA A 56 10.44 -6.94 -10.93
CA ALA A 56 9.59 -5.76 -11.03
C ALA A 56 8.49 -5.87 -12.12
N ASN A 57 8.86 -6.38 -13.29
CA ASN A 57 7.94 -6.57 -14.43
C ASN A 57 6.84 -7.63 -14.21
N GLN A 58 6.93 -8.43 -13.16
CA GLN A 58 5.96 -9.47 -12.83
C GLN A 58 5.01 -9.04 -11.70
N ILE A 59 5.41 -8.05 -10.89
CA ILE A 59 4.70 -7.63 -9.69
C ILE A 59 3.25 -7.22 -10.01
N GLN A 60 3.05 -6.30 -10.95
CA GLN A 60 1.69 -5.86 -11.29
C GLN A 60 0.80 -7.02 -11.72
N LYS A 61 1.29 -7.88 -12.62
CA LYS A 61 0.52 -9.02 -13.11
C LYS A 61 0.09 -9.96 -11.97
N LYS A 62 1.03 -10.25 -11.04
CA LYS A 62 0.74 -11.16 -9.92
C LYS A 62 -0.23 -10.51 -8.91
N LEU A 63 -0.02 -9.23 -8.57
CA LEU A 63 -0.95 -8.51 -7.69
C LEU A 63 -2.35 -8.41 -8.31
N THR A 64 -2.45 -8.07 -9.62
CA THR A 64 -3.74 -8.04 -10.31
C THR A 64 -4.47 -9.39 -10.19
N ALA A 65 -3.78 -10.52 -10.41
CA ALA A 65 -4.37 -11.85 -10.30
C ALA A 65 -4.89 -12.13 -8.87
N ILE A 66 -4.07 -11.85 -7.83
CA ILE A 66 -4.47 -12.07 -6.44
C ILE A 66 -5.69 -11.21 -6.07
N PHE A 67 -5.65 -9.91 -6.39
CA PHE A 67 -6.75 -9.00 -6.05
C PHE A 67 -8.03 -9.31 -6.83
N SER A 68 -7.92 -9.72 -8.10
CA SER A 68 -9.08 -10.13 -8.90
C SER A 68 -9.85 -11.30 -8.27
N GLU A 69 -9.14 -12.26 -7.71
CA GLU A 69 -9.75 -13.38 -6.97
C GLU A 69 -10.47 -12.93 -5.69
N CYS A 70 -10.12 -11.77 -5.15
CA CYS A 70 -10.74 -11.14 -3.98
C CYS A 70 -11.84 -10.12 -4.35
N GLY A 71 -12.23 -10.01 -5.62
CA GLY A 71 -13.24 -9.05 -6.07
C GLY A 71 -12.73 -7.61 -6.15
N ILE A 72 -11.42 -7.41 -6.35
CA ILE A 72 -10.77 -6.08 -6.39
C ILE A 72 -10.02 -5.92 -7.72
N ALA A 73 -10.36 -4.89 -8.49
CA ALA A 73 -9.65 -4.52 -9.70
C ALA A 73 -8.39 -3.71 -9.35
N PHE A 74 -7.22 -4.35 -9.40
CA PHE A 74 -5.95 -3.74 -9.04
C PHE A 74 -5.16 -3.25 -10.25
N ARG A 75 -4.57 -2.03 -10.13
CA ARG A 75 -3.66 -1.48 -11.14
C ARG A 75 -2.60 -0.58 -10.53
N ILE A 76 -1.37 -0.67 -11.07
CA ILE A 76 -0.35 0.38 -10.88
C ILE A 76 -0.54 1.37 -12.03
N VAL A 77 -0.76 2.64 -11.71
CA VAL A 77 -1.15 3.69 -12.66
C VAL A 77 -0.14 4.83 -12.68
N PRO A 78 -0.05 5.59 -13.79
CA PRO A 78 0.77 6.79 -13.83
C PRO A 78 0.34 7.82 -12.77
N ASN A 79 1.30 8.54 -12.22
CA ASN A 79 1.01 9.72 -11.39
C ASN A 79 0.94 10.98 -12.26
N PHE A 80 0.06 11.91 -11.89
CA PHE A 80 -0.05 13.23 -12.56
C PHE A 80 0.52 14.33 -11.65
N THR A 81 1.17 15.31 -12.24
CA THR A 81 1.50 16.56 -11.54
C THR A 81 0.17 17.26 -11.18
N GLY A 82 0.00 17.64 -9.90
CA GLY A 82 -1.28 18.18 -9.40
C GLY A 82 -2.23 17.15 -8.77
N ALA A 83 -1.96 15.83 -8.95
CA ALA A 83 -2.64 14.75 -8.23
C ALA A 83 -1.62 13.92 -7.42
N PRO A 84 -1.20 14.38 -6.24
CA PRO A 84 -0.14 13.74 -5.45
C PRO A 84 -0.62 12.49 -4.70
N VAL A 85 -1.25 11.56 -5.40
CA VAL A 85 -1.83 10.33 -4.84
C VAL A 85 -0.81 9.20 -4.85
N GLN A 86 -0.75 8.41 -3.78
CA GLN A 86 0.07 7.20 -3.66
C GLN A 86 -0.76 5.93 -3.79
N GLY A 87 -1.90 5.86 -3.08
CA GLY A 87 -2.90 4.82 -3.13
C GLY A 87 -4.29 5.41 -3.30
N PHE A 88 -5.19 4.64 -3.88
CA PHE A 88 -6.55 5.07 -4.19
C PHE A 88 -7.48 3.88 -4.21
N ILE A 89 -8.51 3.94 -3.38
CA ILE A 89 -9.58 2.97 -3.36
C ILE A 89 -10.90 3.67 -3.70
N LYS A 90 -11.67 3.06 -4.58
CA LYS A 90 -13.01 3.54 -4.93
C LYS A 90 -13.94 2.38 -5.23
N LYS A 91 -15.18 2.46 -4.73
CA LYS A 91 -16.28 1.66 -5.23
C LYS A 91 -16.86 2.35 -6.45
N THR A 92 -16.94 1.64 -7.58
CA THR A 92 -17.50 2.14 -8.83
C THR A 92 -19.03 2.15 -8.78
N GLU A 93 -19.69 2.79 -9.75
CA GLU A 93 -21.16 2.88 -9.84
C GLU A 93 -21.81 1.50 -10.01
N ASP A 94 -21.15 0.59 -10.70
CA ASP A 94 -21.55 -0.81 -10.89
C ASP A 94 -21.23 -1.72 -9.70
N GLY A 95 -20.65 -1.16 -8.63
CA GLY A 95 -20.40 -1.85 -7.37
C GLY A 95 -19.02 -2.49 -7.25
N ALA A 96 -18.20 -2.50 -8.31
CA ALA A 96 -16.84 -3.02 -8.25
C ALA A 96 -15.95 -2.19 -7.33
N LEU A 97 -14.99 -2.83 -6.67
CA LEU A 97 -13.94 -2.15 -5.90
C LEU A 97 -12.67 -2.05 -6.74
N ILE A 98 -12.18 -0.84 -6.92
CA ILE A 98 -10.91 -0.59 -7.59
C ILE A 98 -9.85 -0.15 -6.57
N LEU A 99 -8.64 -0.65 -6.74
CA LEU A 99 -7.44 -0.30 -5.98
C LEU A 99 -6.33 0.10 -6.94
N CYS A 100 -6.01 1.38 -6.98
CA CYS A 100 -4.94 1.90 -7.82
C CYS A 100 -3.76 2.41 -6.98
N MET A 101 -2.56 2.02 -7.38
CA MET A 101 -1.30 2.45 -6.77
C MET A 101 -0.50 3.29 -7.74
N THR A 102 0.29 4.24 -7.25
CA THR A 102 1.27 4.97 -8.05
C THR A 102 2.70 4.69 -7.57
N LEU A 103 3.66 4.90 -8.46
CA LEU A 103 5.09 4.84 -8.14
C LEU A 103 5.69 6.24 -7.94
N ARG A 104 4.87 7.21 -7.49
CA ARG A 104 5.23 8.61 -7.40
C ARG A 104 6.53 8.86 -6.64
N GLN A 105 6.76 8.18 -5.53
CA GLN A 105 7.97 8.36 -4.72
C GLN A 105 9.13 7.43 -5.12
N LYS A 106 8.90 6.47 -6.00
CA LYS A 106 9.89 5.49 -6.49
C LYS A 106 10.63 4.69 -5.39
N PHE A 107 10.10 4.65 -4.17
CA PHE A 107 10.67 3.91 -3.05
C PHE A 107 9.84 2.66 -2.75
N ALA A 108 10.48 1.52 -2.73
CA ALA A 108 9.81 0.23 -2.54
C ALA A 108 9.15 0.10 -1.16
N ASP A 109 9.80 0.55 -0.10
CA ASP A 109 9.24 0.55 1.25
C ASP A 109 7.93 1.37 1.33
N ILE A 110 7.88 2.52 0.65
CA ILE A 110 6.68 3.36 0.60
C ILE A 110 5.57 2.68 -0.19
N PHE A 111 5.90 2.10 -1.37
CA PHE A 111 4.92 1.38 -2.18
C PHE A 111 4.25 0.25 -1.40
N TRP A 112 5.05 -0.64 -0.80
CA TRP A 112 4.52 -1.79 -0.07
C TRP A 112 3.77 -1.37 1.18
N PHE A 113 4.28 -0.41 1.96
CA PHE A 113 3.55 0.09 3.12
C PHE A 113 2.20 0.69 2.71
N THR A 114 2.16 1.52 1.65
CA THR A 114 0.91 2.09 1.15
C THR A 114 -0.04 1.01 0.64
N LEU A 115 0.44 -0.01 -0.08
CA LEU A 115 -0.41 -1.12 -0.52
C LEU A 115 -1.08 -1.84 0.67
N PHE A 116 -0.32 -2.17 1.71
CA PHE A 116 -0.88 -2.82 2.90
C PHE A 116 -1.79 -1.88 3.71
N HIS A 117 -1.55 -0.57 3.67
CA HIS A 117 -2.44 0.44 4.25
C HIS A 117 -3.80 0.48 3.52
N GLU A 118 -3.80 0.47 2.19
CA GLU A 118 -5.05 0.39 1.41
C GLU A 118 -5.78 -0.94 1.65
N ILE A 119 -5.05 -2.06 1.73
CA ILE A 119 -5.63 -3.36 2.12
C ILE A 119 -6.29 -3.27 3.50
N ALA A 120 -5.67 -2.59 4.46
CA ALA A 120 -6.24 -2.41 5.79
C ALA A 120 -7.57 -1.64 5.75
N HIS A 121 -7.69 -0.61 4.92
CA HIS A 121 -8.97 0.09 4.70
C HIS A 121 -10.06 -0.83 4.13
N VAL A 122 -9.72 -1.69 3.16
CA VAL A 122 -10.67 -2.69 2.63
C VAL A 122 -11.13 -3.63 3.73
N LEU A 123 -10.20 -4.19 4.51
CA LEU A 123 -10.49 -5.15 5.59
C LEU A 123 -11.26 -4.54 6.76
N ASN A 124 -11.08 -3.24 7.02
CA ASN A 124 -11.85 -2.50 8.03
C ASN A 124 -13.25 -2.09 7.55
N GLY A 125 -13.55 -2.21 6.25
CA GLY A 125 -14.81 -1.75 5.65
C GLY A 125 -14.91 -0.23 5.48
N ASP A 126 -13.79 0.48 5.54
CA ASP A 126 -13.73 1.95 5.43
C ASP A 126 -14.13 2.43 4.02
N THR A 127 -14.16 1.53 3.03
CA THR A 127 -14.59 1.80 1.64
C THR A 127 -16.08 2.07 1.48
N LYS A 128 -16.90 1.91 2.53
CA LYS A 128 -18.35 2.12 2.50
C LYS A 128 -18.79 3.58 2.65
N HIS A 129 -17.91 4.46 3.11
CA HIS A 129 -18.21 5.86 3.34
C HIS A 129 -17.64 6.74 2.23
N GLU A 130 -18.43 7.77 1.82
CA GLU A 130 -17.98 8.78 0.87
C GLU A 130 -16.99 9.73 1.57
N PHE A 131 -15.70 9.49 1.40
CA PHE A 131 -14.69 10.44 1.85
C PHE A 131 -14.47 11.48 0.75
N ILE A 132 -15.30 12.53 0.75
CA ILE A 132 -15.11 13.70 -0.14
C ILE A 132 -14.29 14.79 0.54
N ASP A 133 -13.96 14.64 1.82
CA ASP A 133 -13.34 15.70 2.60
C ASP A 133 -11.85 15.39 2.86
N PHE A 134 -10.97 16.22 2.32
CA PHE A 134 -9.51 16.13 2.51
C PHE A 134 -9.08 16.30 3.98
N ASP A 135 -9.99 16.79 4.84
CA ASP A 135 -9.73 17.11 6.25
C ASP A 135 -10.49 16.23 7.24
N SER A 136 -11.34 15.28 6.78
CA SER A 136 -12.33 14.63 7.66
C SER A 136 -12.21 13.11 7.84
N VAL A 137 -11.19 12.46 7.27
CA VAL A 137 -10.85 11.09 7.72
C VAL A 137 -10.34 11.24 9.15
N SER A 138 -11.07 10.72 10.13
CA SER A 138 -10.64 10.84 11.52
C SER A 138 -9.24 10.27 11.65
N GLY A 139 -8.33 10.97 12.32
CA GLY A 139 -6.95 10.50 12.52
C GLY A 139 -6.89 9.10 13.14
N GLU A 140 -8.00 8.64 13.71
CA GLU A 140 -8.21 7.32 14.27
C GLU A 140 -8.31 6.22 13.19
N VAL A 141 -9.07 6.45 12.10
CA VAL A 141 -9.21 5.50 10.97
C VAL A 141 -7.86 5.30 10.28
N GLU A 142 -7.18 6.41 9.97
CA GLU A 142 -5.83 6.38 9.39
C GLU A 142 -4.81 5.70 10.31
N SER A 143 -4.85 6.01 11.61
CA SER A 143 -3.97 5.39 12.60
C SER A 143 -4.20 3.88 12.72
N LYS A 144 -5.46 3.44 12.64
CA LYS A 144 -5.82 2.02 12.63
C LYS A 144 -5.31 1.33 11.38
N ALA A 145 -5.48 1.92 10.20
CA ALA A 145 -4.97 1.39 8.94
C ALA A 145 -3.44 1.33 8.94
N ASP A 146 -2.75 2.39 9.40
CA ASP A 146 -1.29 2.42 9.54
C ASP A 146 -0.78 1.33 10.50
N SER A 147 -1.46 1.13 11.64
CA SER A 147 -1.10 0.08 12.61
C SER A 147 -1.26 -1.30 12.01
N MET A 148 -2.37 -1.55 11.33
CA MET A 148 -2.67 -2.84 10.70
C MET A 148 -1.71 -3.15 9.54
N ALA A 149 -1.40 -2.15 8.71
CA ALA A 149 -0.38 -2.28 7.65
C ALA A 149 1.00 -2.63 8.23
N GLY A 150 1.38 -1.95 9.31
CA GLY A 150 2.62 -2.24 10.03
C GLY A 150 2.68 -3.66 10.56
N GLU A 151 1.57 -4.17 11.10
CA GLU A 151 1.47 -5.54 11.64
C GLU A 151 1.49 -6.61 10.54
N PHE A 152 0.84 -6.37 9.41
CA PHE A 152 0.92 -7.28 8.25
C PHE A 152 2.35 -7.42 7.72
N LEU A 153 3.10 -6.34 7.71
CA LEU A 153 4.47 -6.36 7.23
C LEU A 153 5.43 -6.97 8.25
N ILE A 154 5.36 -6.54 9.50
CA ILE A 154 6.30 -6.92 10.55
C ILE A 154 5.55 -7.09 11.88
N ASP A 155 5.65 -8.27 12.49
CA ASP A 155 5.12 -8.52 13.84
C ASP A 155 5.68 -7.50 14.84
N SER A 156 4.78 -6.80 15.54
CA SER A 156 5.16 -5.68 16.41
C SER A 156 5.90 -6.13 17.67
N LYS A 157 5.69 -7.36 18.14
CA LYS A 157 6.40 -7.89 19.33
C LYS A 157 7.83 -8.26 18.96
N GLU A 158 7.99 -8.94 17.82
CA GLU A 158 9.33 -9.31 17.32
C GLU A 158 10.13 -8.06 16.93
N TYR A 159 9.48 -7.05 16.33
CA TYR A 159 10.12 -5.79 16.01
C TYR A 159 10.63 -5.05 17.27
N LYS A 160 9.81 -4.98 18.33
CA LYS A 160 10.22 -4.37 19.59
C LYS A 160 11.43 -5.10 20.20
N ARG A 161 11.46 -6.44 20.14
CA ARG A 161 12.60 -7.24 20.59
C ARG A 161 13.85 -6.95 19.78
N PHE A 162 13.71 -6.89 18.45
CA PHE A 162 14.81 -6.57 17.53
C PHE A 162 15.40 -5.18 17.83
N VAL A 163 14.55 -4.17 18.03
CA VAL A 163 14.98 -2.82 18.38
C VAL A 163 15.65 -2.77 19.75
N ALA A 164 15.07 -3.42 20.76
CA ALA A 164 15.64 -3.49 22.12
C ALA A 164 17.01 -4.18 22.15
N ALA A 165 17.23 -5.18 21.30
CA ALA A 165 18.53 -5.83 21.13
C ALA A 165 19.53 -5.05 20.27
N GLU A 166 19.16 -3.82 19.83
CA GLU A 166 19.97 -2.97 18.96
C GLU A 166 20.39 -3.63 17.63
N GLY A 167 19.62 -4.61 17.16
CA GLY A 167 19.89 -5.34 15.92
C GLY A 167 20.03 -4.42 14.69
N TYR A 168 19.35 -3.29 14.72
CA TYR A 168 19.38 -2.29 13.65
C TYR A 168 20.77 -1.66 13.41
N LYS A 169 21.72 -1.82 14.32
CA LYS A 169 23.10 -1.29 14.20
C LYS A 169 23.94 -2.08 13.17
N ARG A 170 23.50 -3.27 12.77
CA ARG A 170 24.20 -4.15 11.82
C ARG A 170 23.30 -4.52 10.64
N SER A 171 23.77 -4.27 9.42
CA SER A 171 22.99 -4.58 8.21
C SER A 171 22.62 -6.05 8.10
N SER A 172 23.53 -6.96 8.47
CA SER A 172 23.26 -8.41 8.46
C SER A 172 22.13 -8.83 9.43
N GLU A 173 21.98 -8.12 10.56
CA GLU A 173 20.89 -8.38 11.50
C GLU A 173 19.54 -7.84 10.97
N ILE A 174 19.57 -6.72 10.24
CA ILE A 174 18.38 -6.19 9.55
C ILE A 174 17.92 -7.19 8.48
N GLU A 175 18.84 -7.69 7.66
CA GLU A 175 18.54 -8.70 6.62
C GLU A 175 18.00 -9.99 7.24
N ARG A 176 18.63 -10.48 8.31
CA ARG A 176 18.18 -11.67 9.02
C ARG A 176 16.79 -11.47 9.60
N PHE A 177 16.55 -10.34 10.26
CA PHE A 177 15.24 -10.03 10.84
C PHE A 177 14.17 -9.90 9.76
N ALA A 178 14.45 -9.19 8.66
CA ALA A 178 13.55 -9.09 7.51
C ALA A 178 13.16 -10.46 6.96
N SER A 179 14.14 -11.37 6.85
CA SER A 179 13.90 -12.75 6.43
C SER A 179 12.94 -13.50 7.36
N THR A 180 13.07 -13.34 8.70
CA THR A 180 12.13 -13.97 9.66
C THR A 180 10.72 -13.41 9.54
N GLN A 181 10.58 -12.16 9.10
CA GLN A 181 9.29 -11.49 8.88
C GLN A 181 8.72 -11.70 7.47
N ASN A 182 9.45 -12.44 6.62
CA ASN A 182 9.09 -12.66 5.22
C ASN A 182 8.85 -11.35 4.46
N VAL A 183 9.78 -10.41 4.63
CA VAL A 183 9.81 -9.12 3.90
C VAL A 183 11.23 -8.84 3.42
N LYS A 184 11.37 -7.89 2.53
CA LYS A 184 12.68 -7.34 2.14
C LYS A 184 13.23 -6.43 3.25
N ASP A 185 14.55 -6.35 3.35
CA ASP A 185 15.29 -5.54 4.33
C ASP A 185 14.90 -4.05 4.31
N TYR A 186 14.59 -3.51 3.11
CA TYR A 186 14.15 -2.13 2.97
C TYR A 186 12.83 -1.83 3.70
N ILE A 187 11.97 -2.82 3.94
CA ILE A 187 10.74 -2.66 4.75
C ILE A 187 11.11 -2.40 6.22
N VAL A 188 12.06 -3.17 6.76
CA VAL A 188 12.55 -2.96 8.13
C VAL A 188 13.25 -1.62 8.24
N GLN A 189 14.11 -1.27 7.27
CA GLN A 189 14.80 0.02 7.22
C GLN A 189 13.81 1.19 7.14
N GLY A 190 12.77 1.09 6.31
CA GLY A 190 11.72 2.10 6.18
C GLY A 190 11.00 2.36 7.49
N ARG A 191 10.67 1.29 8.25
CA ARG A 191 10.05 1.40 9.57
C ARG A 191 10.99 2.08 10.59
N LEU A 192 12.25 1.65 10.66
CA LEU A 192 13.26 2.24 11.53
C LEU A 192 13.46 3.74 11.26
N MET A 193 13.46 4.14 9.98
CA MET A 193 13.56 5.54 9.57
C MET A 193 12.29 6.34 9.92
N LYS A 194 11.09 5.77 9.69
CA LYS A 194 9.81 6.40 10.06
C LYS A 194 9.73 6.66 11.57
N GLU A 195 10.20 5.71 12.38
CA GLU A 195 10.24 5.80 13.85
C GLU A 195 11.45 6.61 14.37
N LYS A 196 12.29 7.16 13.49
CA LYS A 196 13.49 7.96 13.81
C LYS A 196 14.56 7.21 14.63
N ILE A 197 14.56 5.89 14.59
CA ILE A 197 15.58 5.04 15.25
C ILE A 197 16.89 5.12 14.48
N ILE A 198 16.80 5.17 13.14
CA ILE A 198 17.94 5.45 12.27
C ILE A 198 17.69 6.70 11.43
N PRO A 199 18.75 7.44 11.05
CA PRO A 199 18.60 8.64 10.24
C PRO A 199 18.11 8.30 8.82
N TRP A 200 17.41 9.24 8.18
CA TRP A 200 17.03 9.17 6.77
C TRP A 200 18.30 9.22 5.90
N LYS A 201 18.86 8.07 5.56
CA LYS A 201 19.96 7.92 4.60
C LYS A 201 19.39 7.71 3.20
N ALA A 202 20.27 7.75 2.18
CA ALA A 202 19.88 7.41 0.82
C ALA A 202 19.21 6.03 0.84
N ARG A 203 17.91 6.00 0.56
CA ARG A 203 17.12 4.76 0.50
C ARG A 203 17.53 3.99 -0.74
N PRO A 204 17.53 2.64 -0.70
CA PRO A 204 17.59 1.87 -1.92
C PRO A 204 16.47 2.33 -2.85
N ARG A 205 16.81 2.94 -3.96
CA ARG A 205 15.83 3.27 -4.99
C ARG A 205 15.51 1.99 -5.72
N TYR A 206 14.31 1.51 -5.56
CA TYR A 206 13.79 0.47 -6.42
C TYR A 206 13.33 1.17 -7.71
N GLU A 207 14.13 1.05 -8.74
CA GLU A 207 13.69 1.41 -10.07
C GLU A 207 12.72 0.31 -10.53
N TRP A 208 11.47 0.67 -10.56
CA TRP A 208 10.45 -0.08 -11.27
C TRP A 208 10.67 0.21 -12.76
N ALA A 209 11.68 -0.40 -13.37
CA ALA A 209 11.95 -0.26 -14.79
C ALA A 209 11.03 -1.15 -15.61
#